data_f5bfa3807aa3fef60ddbba8e6001ac70
#
_entry.id   f5bfa3807aa3fef60ddbba8e6001ac70
#
_cell.length_a   1.000
_cell.length_b   1.000
_cell.length_c   1.000
_cell.angle_alpha   90.00
_cell.angle_beta   90.00
_cell.angle_gamma   90.00
#
_symmetry.space_group_name_H-M   'P 1'
#
loop_
_entity.id
_entity.type
_entity.pdbx_description
1 polymer ?
#
loop_
_entity_poly.entity_id
_entity_poly.type
_entity_poly.pdbx_seq_one_letter_code
_entity_poly.pdbx_strand_id
1 'polypeptide(L)'
;MDVDEKALLDTLKAWGITTDAVEYAPVGFGDHHWIAGTDWFVTVADLPHKPHCGDGPDAAFTGLHAAMDTAWSLRHETGLPFVTAPLRTAAGDTTVRLGQRYAVSVFPYTDGTAGDFGTRLTPEERTPVIDMLAALHGITPPPSTPARPLTLSERAGLERALAETGRTSDGGPYAEPVRDLLSRHRTGLRRRLEEFDRRSAGVRGEPVVTHGEPHPGNVLRAPGGLALVDWDTVGLAPPERDLWLAATTPEDLDRYAEATGRHPDPSLLELYRLRWSLEDVSLFLDYFRSPHDGTADAEQSWTALTGTVEWLTMTQ
;
A
#
# COMPACT_ATOMS: atom_id res chain seq x y z
N MET A 1 -14.12 6.40 -14.54
CA MET A 1 -14.04 7.08 -13.24
C MET A 1 -15.40 7.67 -12.95
N ASP A 2 -15.97 7.40 -11.76
CA ASP A 2 -17.38 7.71 -11.44
C ASP A 2 -17.50 8.60 -10.19
N VAL A 3 -16.49 9.46 -9.98
CA VAL A 3 -16.49 10.46 -8.91
C VAL A 3 -17.20 11.71 -9.41
N ASP A 4 -18.30 12.08 -8.75
CA ASP A 4 -19.02 13.34 -9.02
C ASP A 4 -18.18 14.54 -8.53
N GLU A 5 -17.65 15.30 -9.46
CA GLU A 5 -16.79 16.47 -9.18
C GLU A 5 -17.51 17.53 -8.35
N LYS A 6 -18.81 17.73 -8.57
CA LYS A 6 -19.60 18.67 -7.78
C LYS A 6 -19.71 18.21 -6.31
N ALA A 7 -19.95 16.92 -6.10
CA ALA A 7 -19.99 16.36 -4.77
C ALA A 7 -18.63 16.43 -4.08
N LEU A 8 -17.52 16.25 -4.84
CA LEU A 8 -16.16 16.44 -4.35
C LEU A 8 -15.92 17.88 -3.90
N LEU A 9 -16.25 18.88 -4.74
CA LEU A 9 -16.13 20.31 -4.41
C LEU A 9 -16.93 20.67 -3.16
N ASP A 10 -18.15 20.13 -3.01
CA ASP A 10 -18.96 20.33 -1.82
C ASP A 10 -18.31 19.69 -0.56
N THR A 11 -17.69 18.53 -0.71
CA THR A 11 -17.00 17.83 0.40
C THR A 11 -15.77 18.59 0.86
N LEU A 12 -15.03 19.26 -0.03
CA LEU A 12 -13.84 20.05 0.32
C LEU A 12 -14.14 21.22 1.27
N LYS A 13 -15.38 21.68 1.32
CA LYS A 13 -15.82 22.71 2.27
C LYS A 13 -15.66 22.30 3.74
N ALA A 14 -15.61 20.99 4.04
CA ALA A 14 -15.33 20.49 5.38
C ALA A 14 -13.94 20.92 5.89
N TRP A 15 -12.98 21.11 4.99
CA TRP A 15 -11.65 21.66 5.29
C TRP A 15 -11.56 23.18 5.14
N GLY A 16 -12.68 23.86 4.88
CA GLY A 16 -12.69 25.30 4.59
C GLY A 16 -12.15 25.64 3.19
N ILE A 17 -11.97 24.65 2.34
CA ILE A 17 -11.48 24.85 0.98
C ILE A 17 -12.66 25.21 0.08
N THR A 18 -12.57 26.40 -0.52
CA THR A 18 -13.54 26.87 -1.50
C THR A 18 -12.82 27.10 -2.82
N THR A 19 -13.16 26.33 -3.82
CA THR A 19 -12.64 26.44 -5.19
C THR A 19 -13.74 26.11 -6.19
N ASP A 20 -13.64 26.70 -7.38
CA ASP A 20 -14.62 26.49 -8.44
C ASP A 20 -14.28 25.27 -9.32
N ALA A 21 -13.06 24.75 -9.22
CA ALA A 21 -12.60 23.60 -9.98
C ALA A 21 -11.48 22.83 -9.25
N VAL A 22 -11.38 21.55 -9.57
CA VAL A 22 -10.25 20.68 -9.20
C VAL A 22 -9.65 20.09 -10.48
N GLU A 23 -8.34 19.92 -10.52
CA GLU A 23 -7.62 19.32 -11.63
C GLU A 23 -7.31 17.86 -11.31
N TYR A 24 -7.74 16.93 -12.16
CA TYR A 24 -7.42 15.52 -11.98
C TYR A 24 -5.91 15.27 -12.14
N ALA A 25 -5.31 14.63 -11.16
CA ALA A 25 -3.90 14.25 -11.14
C ALA A 25 -3.76 12.73 -11.37
N PRO A 26 -3.36 12.28 -12.57
CA PRO A 26 -3.20 10.85 -12.88
C PRO A 26 -1.88 10.32 -12.31
N VAL A 27 -1.78 10.28 -10.98
CA VAL A 27 -0.60 9.81 -10.25
C VAL A 27 -0.98 8.69 -9.28
N GLY A 28 -0.03 7.82 -8.94
CA GLY A 28 -0.26 6.69 -8.04
C GLY A 28 -1.07 5.56 -8.68
N PHE A 29 -1.42 4.56 -7.87
CA PHE A 29 -2.19 3.39 -8.27
C PHE A 29 -3.27 3.10 -7.22
N GLY A 30 -4.50 2.84 -7.66
CA GLY A 30 -5.60 2.40 -6.80
C GLY A 30 -6.52 3.49 -6.28
N ASP A 31 -6.02 4.68 -5.99
CA ASP A 31 -6.83 5.85 -5.60
C ASP A 31 -6.96 6.87 -6.73
N HIS A 32 -7.90 7.77 -6.56
CA HIS A 32 -8.07 8.89 -7.48
C HIS A 32 -7.56 10.17 -6.81
N HIS A 33 -6.86 11.01 -7.60
CA HIS A 33 -6.25 12.21 -7.07
C HIS A 33 -6.64 13.45 -7.84
N TRP A 34 -6.74 14.58 -7.12
CA TRP A 34 -6.97 15.91 -7.68
C TRP A 34 -6.08 16.94 -7.00
N ILE A 35 -5.82 18.02 -7.72
CA ILE A 35 -5.22 19.23 -7.18
C ILE A 35 -6.34 20.26 -7.04
N ALA A 36 -6.51 20.81 -5.84
CA ALA A 36 -7.47 21.88 -5.56
C ALA A 36 -6.71 23.20 -5.35
N GLY A 37 -6.87 24.13 -6.30
CA GLY A 37 -6.03 25.34 -6.34
C GLY A 37 -4.55 25.01 -6.57
N THR A 38 -3.68 25.66 -5.80
CA THR A 38 -2.21 25.44 -5.83
C THR A 38 -1.68 24.76 -4.57
N ASP A 39 -2.52 24.62 -3.54
CA ASP A 39 -2.08 24.34 -2.18
C ASP A 39 -2.50 22.97 -1.67
N TRP A 40 -3.45 22.30 -2.36
CA TRP A 40 -4.07 21.09 -1.82
C TRP A 40 -4.00 19.91 -2.77
N PHE A 41 -3.54 18.79 -2.25
CA PHE A 41 -3.62 17.49 -2.90
C PHE A 41 -4.76 16.69 -2.27
N VAL A 42 -5.69 16.23 -3.09
CA VAL A 42 -6.93 15.57 -2.67
C VAL A 42 -6.88 14.11 -3.10
N THR A 43 -6.99 13.20 -2.16
CA THR A 43 -7.11 11.76 -2.41
C THR A 43 -8.54 11.31 -2.19
N VAL A 44 -9.10 10.60 -3.17
CA VAL A 44 -10.41 9.96 -3.09
C VAL A 44 -10.22 8.46 -3.17
N ALA A 45 -10.31 7.82 -2.02
CA ALA A 45 -10.16 6.37 -1.87
C ALA A 45 -11.46 5.65 -2.24
N ASP A 46 -11.36 4.61 -3.07
CA ASP A 46 -12.47 3.70 -3.40
C ASP A 46 -12.55 2.59 -2.34
N LEU A 47 -13.42 2.74 -1.35
CA LEU A 47 -13.50 1.88 -0.17
C LEU A 47 -13.65 0.38 -0.47
N PRO A 48 -14.44 -0.06 -1.46
CA PRO A 48 -14.46 -1.44 -1.91
C PRO A 48 -13.10 -2.02 -2.31
N HIS A 49 -12.17 -1.16 -2.74
CA HIS A 49 -10.81 -1.55 -3.15
C HIS A 49 -9.76 -1.33 -2.04
N LYS A 50 -10.19 -1.19 -0.77
CA LYS A 50 -9.32 -1.04 0.40
C LYS A 50 -9.46 -2.18 1.43
N PRO A 51 -9.33 -3.46 1.00
CA PRO A 51 -9.52 -4.61 1.91
C PRO A 51 -8.51 -4.63 3.06
N HIS A 52 -7.34 -4.02 2.89
CA HIS A 52 -6.34 -3.85 3.94
C HIS A 52 -6.79 -2.88 5.05
N CYS A 53 -7.76 -1.99 4.78
CA CYS A 53 -8.35 -1.11 5.79
C CYS A 53 -9.53 -1.77 6.52
N GLY A 54 -10.21 -2.73 5.91
CA GLY A 54 -11.33 -3.45 6.53
C GLY A 54 -12.24 -4.14 5.53
N ASP A 55 -13.01 -5.11 6.00
CA ASP A 55 -13.92 -5.88 5.16
C ASP A 55 -15.24 -5.11 4.95
N GLY A 56 -15.47 -4.72 3.72
CA GLY A 56 -16.59 -3.90 3.29
C GLY A 56 -16.42 -2.39 3.53
N PRO A 57 -17.25 -1.55 2.88
CA PRO A 57 -17.05 -0.10 2.82
C PRO A 57 -17.02 0.62 4.17
N ASP A 58 -17.80 0.14 5.15
CA ASP A 58 -17.86 0.78 6.48
C ASP A 58 -16.63 0.46 7.32
N ALA A 59 -16.18 -0.78 7.32
CA ALA A 59 -14.95 -1.17 8.01
C ALA A 59 -13.74 -0.56 7.32
N ALA A 60 -13.70 -0.53 5.98
CA ALA A 60 -12.64 0.11 5.21
C ALA A 60 -12.54 1.62 5.51
N PHE A 61 -13.68 2.32 5.61
CA PHE A 61 -13.69 3.73 6.02
C PHE A 61 -13.12 3.92 7.43
N THR A 62 -13.55 3.08 8.38
CA THR A 62 -13.08 3.16 9.77
C THR A 62 -11.56 2.93 9.85
N GLY A 63 -11.06 1.93 9.14
CA GLY A 63 -9.63 1.62 9.10
C GLY A 63 -8.79 2.70 8.38
N LEU A 64 -9.31 3.25 7.28
CA LEU A 64 -8.66 4.36 6.57
C LEU A 64 -8.61 5.62 7.45
N HIS A 65 -9.73 5.97 8.11
CA HIS A 65 -9.77 7.10 9.03
C HIS A 65 -8.74 6.94 10.17
N ALA A 66 -8.64 5.74 10.77
CA ALA A 66 -7.65 5.46 11.79
C ALA A 66 -6.20 5.56 11.28
N ALA A 67 -5.94 5.13 10.04
CA ALA A 67 -4.65 5.28 9.38
C ALA A 67 -4.30 6.77 9.15
N MET A 68 -5.25 7.56 8.66
CA MET A 68 -5.05 8.99 8.43
C MET A 68 -4.88 9.77 9.74
N ASP A 69 -5.62 9.44 10.80
CA ASP A 69 -5.40 10.01 12.13
C ASP A 69 -4.02 9.66 12.68
N THR A 70 -3.54 8.44 12.41
CA THR A 70 -2.19 8.03 12.78
C THR A 70 -1.14 8.86 12.05
N ALA A 71 -1.25 9.02 10.72
CA ALA A 71 -0.34 9.85 9.95
C ALA A 71 -0.33 11.31 10.44
N TRP A 72 -1.51 11.85 10.80
CA TRP A 72 -1.61 13.18 11.38
C TRP A 72 -0.85 13.28 12.72
N SER A 73 -1.06 12.33 13.63
CA SER A 73 -0.38 12.30 14.94
C SER A 73 1.14 12.11 14.79
N LEU A 74 1.59 11.28 13.84
CA LEU A 74 3.01 11.10 13.52
C LEU A 74 3.66 12.42 13.11
N ARG A 75 2.98 13.23 12.34
CA ARG A 75 3.52 14.53 11.89
C ARG A 75 3.48 15.60 12.98
N HIS A 76 2.33 15.73 13.67
CA HIS A 76 2.04 16.91 14.49
C HIS A 76 2.29 16.71 15.98
N GLU A 77 2.14 15.48 16.48
CA GLU A 77 2.31 15.17 17.90
C GLU A 77 3.69 14.54 18.18
N THR A 78 4.16 13.64 17.30
CA THR A 78 5.49 13.04 17.47
C THR A 78 6.60 13.80 16.73
N GLY A 79 6.24 14.73 15.83
CA GLY A 79 7.17 15.65 15.18
C GLY A 79 8.01 15.01 14.06
N LEU A 80 7.54 13.93 13.40
CA LEU A 80 8.28 13.32 12.29
C LEU A 80 8.14 14.15 11.01
N PRO A 81 9.18 14.87 10.56
CA PRO A 81 9.06 15.86 9.48
C PRO A 81 8.85 15.23 8.09
N PHE A 82 9.23 13.98 7.91
CA PHE A 82 9.12 13.26 6.64
C PHE A 82 7.73 12.66 6.39
N VAL A 83 6.80 12.75 7.35
CA VAL A 83 5.44 12.26 7.19
C VAL A 83 4.61 13.29 6.42
N THR A 84 4.09 12.92 5.26
CA THR A 84 3.09 13.70 4.55
C THR A 84 1.73 13.39 5.15
N ALA A 85 1.29 14.24 6.07
CA ALA A 85 0.08 14.03 6.85
C ALA A 85 -1.14 14.71 6.23
N PRO A 86 -2.36 14.13 6.36
CA PRO A 86 -3.59 14.79 5.94
C PRO A 86 -3.89 16.01 6.82
N LEU A 87 -4.71 16.91 6.29
CA LEU A 87 -5.30 18.00 7.05
C LEU A 87 -6.50 17.52 7.86
N ARG A 88 -6.81 18.22 8.94
CA ARG A 88 -8.06 18.03 9.67
C ARG A 88 -9.13 18.98 9.16
N THR A 89 -10.36 18.49 9.09
CA THR A 89 -11.57 19.32 8.89
C THR A 89 -11.79 20.26 10.06
N ALA A 90 -12.71 21.19 9.93
CA ALA A 90 -13.16 22.04 11.06
C ALA A 90 -13.76 21.23 12.22
N ALA A 91 -14.27 20.01 11.96
CA ALA A 91 -14.79 19.09 12.97
C ALA A 91 -13.66 18.23 13.61
N GLY A 92 -12.45 18.25 13.06
CA GLY A 92 -11.30 17.49 13.54
C GLY A 92 -11.03 16.19 12.81
N ASP A 93 -11.82 15.81 11.81
CA ASP A 93 -11.67 14.58 11.05
C ASP A 93 -10.57 14.69 9.99
N THR A 94 -9.81 13.65 9.78
CA THR A 94 -8.77 13.57 8.72
C THR A 94 -9.31 13.01 7.40
N THR A 95 -10.49 12.38 7.44
CA THR A 95 -11.13 11.71 6.32
C THR A 95 -12.63 11.91 6.38
N VAL A 96 -13.26 12.22 5.25
CA VAL A 96 -14.71 12.46 5.13
C VAL A 96 -15.28 11.53 4.05
N ARG A 97 -16.47 10.96 4.30
CA ARG A 97 -17.16 10.15 3.28
C ARG A 97 -17.64 11.00 2.11
N LEU A 98 -17.49 10.46 0.92
CA LEU A 98 -18.10 10.96 -0.31
C LEU A 98 -19.07 9.89 -0.84
N GLY A 99 -20.34 10.03 -0.47
CA GLY A 99 -21.34 8.99 -0.68
C GLY A 99 -21.07 7.73 0.14
N GLN A 100 -21.51 6.58 -0.38
CA GLN A 100 -21.30 5.28 0.28
C GLN A 100 -19.99 4.59 -0.15
N ARG A 101 -19.47 4.95 -1.32
CA ARG A 101 -18.36 4.25 -1.98
C ARG A 101 -17.01 4.87 -1.67
N TYR A 102 -16.93 6.18 -1.55
CA TYR A 102 -15.65 6.90 -1.51
C TYR A 102 -15.38 7.55 -0.16
N ALA A 103 -14.10 7.80 0.10
CA ALA A 103 -13.61 8.60 1.21
C ALA A 103 -12.59 9.63 0.70
N VAL A 104 -12.65 10.85 1.23
CA VAL A 104 -11.80 11.98 0.84
C VAL A 104 -10.85 12.31 1.98
N SER A 105 -9.57 12.43 1.67
CA SER A 105 -8.54 13.02 2.53
C SER A 105 -7.82 14.13 1.77
N VAL A 106 -7.45 15.19 2.47
CA VAL A 106 -6.79 16.35 1.88
C VAL A 106 -5.42 16.53 2.49
N PHE A 107 -4.43 16.77 1.67
CA PHE A 107 -3.03 16.97 2.06
C PHE A 107 -2.51 18.32 1.57
N PRO A 108 -1.51 18.92 2.21
CA PRO A 108 -0.77 20.02 1.61
C PRO A 108 -0.15 19.55 0.28
N TYR A 109 -0.30 20.35 -0.76
CA TYR A 109 0.40 20.07 -2.01
C TYR A 109 1.90 20.22 -1.79
N THR A 110 2.65 19.23 -2.19
CA THR A 110 4.11 19.23 -2.11
C THR A 110 4.66 19.05 -3.51
N ASP A 111 5.34 20.07 -4.01
CA ASP A 111 6.08 19.98 -5.26
C ASP A 111 7.25 19.01 -5.08
N GLY A 112 7.21 17.90 -5.82
CA GLY A 112 8.19 16.85 -5.68
C GLY A 112 7.99 15.75 -6.72
N THR A 113 8.94 14.84 -6.79
CA THR A 113 8.91 13.70 -7.70
C THR A 113 9.04 12.41 -6.92
N ALA A 114 8.08 11.52 -7.06
CA ALA A 114 8.17 10.14 -6.57
C ALA A 114 9.01 9.29 -7.53
N GLY A 115 9.52 8.16 -7.05
CA GLY A 115 10.14 7.14 -7.90
C GLY A 115 9.08 6.28 -8.59
N ASP A 116 9.53 5.35 -9.42
CA ASP A 116 8.64 4.42 -10.10
C ASP A 116 8.33 3.21 -9.21
N PHE A 117 7.07 2.76 -9.26
CA PHE A 117 6.67 1.49 -8.65
C PHE A 117 7.44 0.31 -9.28
N GLY A 118 7.84 -0.65 -8.45
CA GLY A 118 8.60 -1.83 -8.91
C GLY A 118 10.10 -1.61 -9.09
N THR A 119 10.59 -0.37 -8.93
CA THR A 119 12.02 -0.07 -8.88
C THR A 119 12.57 -0.21 -7.45
N ARG A 120 13.88 -0.07 -7.29
CA ARG A 120 14.53 -0.06 -5.98
C ARG A 120 14.99 1.35 -5.64
N LEU A 121 15.01 1.67 -4.34
CA LEU A 121 15.65 2.88 -3.85
C LEU A 121 17.10 2.95 -4.31
N THR A 122 17.53 4.11 -4.76
CA THR A 122 18.94 4.34 -5.07
C THR A 122 19.79 4.29 -3.79
N PRO A 123 21.11 4.07 -3.86
CA PRO A 123 21.96 4.09 -2.67
C PRO A 123 21.84 5.38 -1.88
N GLU A 124 21.68 6.53 -2.57
CA GLU A 124 21.55 7.86 -1.98
C GLU A 124 20.23 8.03 -1.22
N GLU A 125 19.18 7.34 -1.66
CA GLU A 125 17.86 7.38 -1.02
C GLU A 125 17.73 6.37 0.12
N ARG A 126 18.37 5.21 -0.02
CA ARG A 126 18.27 4.13 0.97
C ARG A 126 18.66 4.56 2.37
N THR A 127 19.84 5.19 2.49
CA THR A 127 20.33 5.62 3.80
C THR A 127 19.34 6.55 4.52
N PRO A 128 18.85 7.65 3.91
CA PRO A 128 17.85 8.49 4.58
C PRO A 128 16.51 7.77 4.80
N VAL A 129 16.08 6.89 3.91
CA VAL A 129 14.85 6.12 4.13
C VAL A 129 14.99 5.15 5.31
N ILE A 130 16.11 4.45 5.46
CA ILE A 130 16.39 3.63 6.65
C ILE A 130 16.37 4.46 7.93
N ASP A 131 16.95 5.67 7.91
CA ASP A 131 16.92 6.57 9.05
C ASP A 131 15.49 7.04 9.40
N MET A 132 14.66 7.32 8.40
CA MET A 132 13.25 7.65 8.59
C MET A 132 12.49 6.46 9.20
N LEU A 133 12.72 5.24 8.71
CA LEU A 133 12.10 4.03 9.26
C LEU A 133 12.58 3.74 10.68
N ALA A 134 13.86 3.92 10.97
CA ALA A 134 14.38 3.79 12.33
C ALA A 134 13.72 4.80 13.29
N ALA A 135 13.55 6.06 12.86
CA ALA A 135 12.85 7.07 13.64
C ALA A 135 11.36 6.72 13.83
N LEU A 136 10.67 6.26 12.76
CA LEU A 136 9.27 5.82 12.82
C LEU A 136 9.07 4.63 13.77
N HIS A 137 9.94 3.63 13.68
CA HIS A 137 9.87 2.42 14.51
C HIS A 137 10.25 2.66 15.98
N GLY A 138 10.89 3.78 16.28
CA GLY A 138 11.31 4.17 17.63
C GLY A 138 10.26 4.92 18.44
N ILE A 139 9.17 5.38 17.84
CA ILE A 139 8.17 6.18 18.54
C ILE A 139 7.20 5.33 19.37
N THR A 140 6.57 5.96 20.36
CA THR A 140 5.39 5.38 21.01
C THR A 140 4.21 5.47 20.04
N PRO A 141 3.53 4.35 19.74
CA PRO A 141 2.42 4.34 18.81
C PRO A 141 1.29 5.29 19.22
N PRO A 142 0.79 6.16 18.31
CA PRO A 142 -0.45 6.88 18.53
C PRO A 142 -1.62 5.92 18.83
N PRO A 143 -2.60 6.31 19.66
CA PRO A 143 -3.75 5.45 19.99
C PRO A 143 -4.60 5.03 18.77
N SER A 144 -4.58 5.82 17.71
CA SER A 144 -5.27 5.54 16.44
C SER A 144 -4.61 4.48 15.59
N THR A 145 -3.36 4.06 15.90
CA THR A 145 -2.57 3.19 15.03
C THR A 145 -3.23 1.81 14.84
N PRO A 146 -3.66 1.43 13.61
CA PRO A 146 -4.30 0.15 13.36
C PRO A 146 -3.32 -1.01 13.59
N ALA A 147 -3.82 -2.17 14.02
CA ALA A 147 -3.05 -3.40 13.98
C ALA A 147 -2.99 -3.94 12.53
N ARG A 148 -1.79 -4.36 12.10
CA ARG A 148 -1.57 -4.96 10.78
C ARG A 148 -1.03 -6.39 10.92
N PRO A 149 -1.91 -7.36 11.17
CA PRO A 149 -1.49 -8.75 11.29
C PRO A 149 -0.85 -9.24 9.98
N LEU A 150 0.07 -10.20 10.11
CA LEU A 150 0.70 -10.83 8.96
C LEU A 150 -0.27 -11.85 8.33
N THR A 151 -1.19 -11.34 7.52
CA THR A 151 -2.22 -12.09 6.81
C THR A 151 -2.22 -11.73 5.33
N LEU A 152 -2.93 -12.48 4.52
CA LEU A 152 -3.22 -12.18 3.12
C LEU A 152 -4.66 -11.67 3.02
N SER A 153 -4.84 -10.42 2.59
CA SER A 153 -6.15 -9.76 2.47
C SER A 153 -7.03 -10.47 1.45
N GLU A 154 -6.45 -10.82 0.30
CA GLU A 154 -7.15 -11.43 -0.84
C GLU A 154 -7.01 -12.97 -0.90
N ARG A 155 -6.70 -13.60 0.24
CA ARG A 155 -6.48 -15.05 0.32
C ARG A 155 -7.61 -15.87 -0.31
N ALA A 156 -8.85 -15.54 0.00
CA ALA A 156 -10.01 -16.29 -0.49
C ALA A 156 -10.13 -16.22 -2.02
N GLY A 157 -9.75 -15.09 -2.63
CA GLY A 157 -9.68 -14.90 -4.08
C GLY A 157 -8.65 -15.83 -4.71
N LEU A 158 -7.45 -15.87 -4.15
CA LEU A 158 -6.38 -16.75 -4.61
C LEU A 158 -6.73 -18.23 -4.48
N GLU A 159 -7.29 -18.66 -3.35
CA GLU A 159 -7.73 -20.04 -3.14
C GLU A 159 -8.82 -20.47 -4.14
N ARG A 160 -9.81 -19.60 -4.41
CA ARG A 160 -10.83 -19.84 -5.44
C ARG A 160 -10.18 -19.95 -6.83
N ALA A 161 -9.26 -19.04 -7.18
CA ALA A 161 -8.57 -19.10 -8.46
C ALA A 161 -7.80 -20.41 -8.64
N LEU A 162 -7.11 -20.87 -7.60
CA LEU A 162 -6.39 -22.14 -7.60
C LEU A 162 -7.31 -23.37 -7.58
N ALA A 163 -8.54 -23.27 -7.08
CA ALA A 163 -9.52 -24.35 -7.13
C ALA A 163 -10.16 -24.49 -8.51
N GLU A 164 -10.38 -23.36 -9.19
CA GLU A 164 -11.17 -23.25 -10.43
C GLU A 164 -10.28 -23.07 -11.69
N THR A 165 -9.09 -23.67 -11.73
CA THR A 165 -8.15 -23.52 -12.86
C THR A 165 -8.69 -23.96 -14.23
N GLY A 166 -9.76 -24.77 -14.26
CA GLY A 166 -10.41 -25.20 -15.51
C GLY A 166 -11.54 -24.29 -16.00
N ARG A 167 -11.91 -23.25 -15.22
CA ARG A 167 -12.99 -22.35 -15.58
C ARG A 167 -12.48 -21.23 -16.49
N THR A 168 -13.03 -21.14 -17.70
CA THR A 168 -12.84 -19.98 -18.56
C THR A 168 -13.66 -18.81 -18.02
N SER A 169 -13.04 -17.64 -17.89
CA SER A 169 -13.78 -16.39 -17.75
C SER A 169 -13.94 -15.78 -19.15
N ASP A 170 -15.10 -15.22 -19.44
CA ASP A 170 -15.31 -14.42 -20.67
C ASP A 170 -14.69 -13.00 -20.50
N GLY A 171 -13.62 -12.92 -19.68
CA GLY A 171 -13.15 -11.67 -19.09
C GLY A 171 -12.28 -10.80 -19.98
N GLY A 172 -11.72 -11.32 -21.11
CA GLY A 172 -10.85 -10.47 -21.95
C GLY A 172 -9.63 -11.23 -22.52
N PRO A 173 -8.67 -10.50 -23.14
CA PRO A 173 -7.57 -11.09 -23.89
C PRO A 173 -6.62 -11.96 -23.07
N TYR A 174 -6.51 -11.74 -21.75
CA TYR A 174 -5.65 -12.50 -20.87
C TYR A 174 -6.36 -13.62 -20.11
N ALA A 175 -7.67 -13.82 -20.29
CA ALA A 175 -8.45 -14.84 -19.58
C ALA A 175 -7.94 -16.28 -19.81
N GLU A 176 -7.63 -16.65 -21.06
CA GLU A 176 -7.02 -17.95 -21.38
C GLU A 176 -5.55 -18.05 -20.93
N PRO A 177 -4.67 -17.06 -21.21
CA PRO A 177 -3.31 -17.04 -20.70
C PRO A 177 -3.23 -17.24 -19.17
N VAL A 178 -4.09 -16.57 -18.40
CA VAL A 178 -4.14 -16.69 -16.92
C VAL A 178 -4.55 -18.10 -16.50
N ARG A 179 -5.57 -18.67 -17.14
CA ARG A 179 -5.98 -20.06 -16.87
C ARG A 179 -4.81 -21.03 -17.08
N ASP A 180 -4.07 -20.86 -18.19
CA ASP A 180 -2.95 -21.74 -18.53
C ASP A 180 -1.76 -21.54 -17.58
N LEU A 181 -1.50 -20.30 -17.15
CA LEU A 181 -0.50 -19.96 -16.12
C LEU A 181 -0.85 -20.65 -14.79
N LEU A 182 -2.08 -20.49 -14.32
CA LEU A 182 -2.56 -21.14 -13.09
C LEU A 182 -2.50 -22.65 -13.16
N SER A 183 -2.90 -23.25 -14.30
CA SER A 183 -2.85 -24.70 -14.48
C SER A 183 -1.43 -25.23 -14.33
N ARG A 184 -0.45 -24.57 -14.93
CA ARG A 184 0.97 -24.96 -14.87
C ARG A 184 1.58 -24.79 -13.47
N HIS A 185 1.23 -23.71 -12.77
CA HIS A 185 1.89 -23.29 -11.53
C HIS A 185 1.11 -23.61 -10.26
N ARG A 186 -0.09 -24.19 -10.37
CA ARG A 186 -1.03 -24.45 -9.26
C ARG A 186 -0.38 -25.12 -8.05
N THR A 187 0.39 -26.19 -8.27
CA THR A 187 1.03 -26.95 -7.18
C THR A 187 2.07 -26.10 -6.45
N GLY A 188 2.87 -25.34 -7.20
CA GLY A 188 3.86 -24.44 -6.64
C GLY A 188 3.22 -23.33 -5.79
N LEU A 189 2.17 -22.67 -6.31
CA LEU A 189 1.45 -21.62 -5.59
C LEU A 189 0.78 -22.13 -4.31
N ARG A 190 0.17 -23.34 -4.34
CA ARG A 190 -0.39 -23.95 -3.12
C ARG A 190 0.69 -24.22 -2.07
N ARG A 191 1.84 -24.74 -2.48
CA ARG A 191 2.98 -24.95 -1.56
C ARG A 191 3.44 -23.63 -0.93
N ARG A 192 3.47 -22.53 -1.69
CA ARG A 192 3.83 -21.21 -1.16
C ARG A 192 2.79 -20.66 -0.19
N LEU A 193 1.50 -20.87 -0.42
CA LEU A 193 0.46 -20.54 0.55
C LEU A 193 0.61 -21.34 1.84
N GLU A 194 0.84 -22.65 1.75
CA GLU A 194 1.08 -23.50 2.92
C GLU A 194 2.37 -23.11 3.67
N GLU A 195 3.42 -22.72 2.95
CA GLU A 195 4.64 -22.19 3.54
C GLU A 195 4.35 -20.89 4.30
N PHE A 196 3.64 -19.96 3.68
CA PHE A 196 3.22 -18.72 4.33
C PHE A 196 2.46 -18.99 5.63
N ASP A 197 1.48 -19.89 5.62
CA ASP A 197 0.69 -20.24 6.79
C ASP A 197 1.53 -20.81 7.94
N ARG A 198 2.40 -21.74 7.62
CA ARG A 198 3.28 -22.35 8.63
C ARG A 198 4.23 -21.33 9.27
N ARG A 199 4.77 -20.42 8.46
CA ARG A 199 5.75 -19.42 8.92
C ARG A 199 5.06 -18.28 9.66
N SER A 200 3.93 -17.77 9.18
CA SER A 200 3.18 -16.67 9.80
C SER A 200 2.61 -17.03 11.17
N ALA A 201 2.16 -18.28 11.38
CA ALA A 201 1.65 -18.75 12.67
C ALA A 201 2.67 -18.69 13.81
N GLY A 202 3.96 -18.74 13.48
CA GLY A 202 5.08 -18.70 14.42
C GLY A 202 5.63 -17.31 14.73
N VAL A 203 5.20 -16.28 14.00
CA VAL A 203 5.74 -14.93 14.15
C VAL A 203 5.45 -14.39 15.54
N ARG A 204 6.52 -13.95 16.20
CA ARG A 204 6.50 -13.27 17.50
C ARG A 204 7.41 -12.06 17.38
N GLY A 205 7.10 -11.00 18.08
CA GLY A 205 7.91 -9.78 18.10
C GLY A 205 7.12 -8.64 18.71
N GLU A 206 7.83 -7.66 19.17
CA GLU A 206 7.22 -6.41 19.64
C GLU A 206 6.89 -5.56 18.41
N PRO A 207 5.60 -5.27 18.14
CA PRO A 207 5.24 -4.49 16.97
C PRO A 207 5.67 -3.04 17.14
N VAL A 208 6.03 -2.42 16.01
CA VAL A 208 6.34 -1.00 15.89
C VAL A 208 5.35 -0.34 14.94
N VAL A 209 5.33 0.99 14.89
CA VAL A 209 4.59 1.70 13.84
C VAL A 209 5.34 1.53 12.53
N THR A 210 4.71 0.90 11.55
CA THR A 210 5.27 0.70 10.21
C THR A 210 4.50 1.52 9.18
N HIS A 211 5.16 1.96 8.13
CA HIS A 211 4.53 2.57 6.96
C HIS A 211 3.75 1.49 6.17
N GLY A 212 4.42 0.38 5.87
CA GLY A 212 3.92 -0.77 5.14
C GLY A 212 4.42 -0.88 3.71
N GLU A 213 4.57 0.25 3.03
CA GLU A 213 4.93 0.31 1.63
C GLU A 213 5.98 1.40 1.33
N PRO A 214 7.16 1.40 2.00
CA PRO A 214 8.20 2.41 1.78
C PRO A 214 9.02 2.13 0.51
N HIS A 215 8.33 1.89 -0.62
CA HIS A 215 8.94 1.70 -1.92
C HIS A 215 9.18 3.05 -2.63
N PRO A 216 9.99 3.12 -3.71
CA PRO A 216 10.33 4.37 -4.39
C PRO A 216 9.13 5.23 -4.81
N GLY A 217 7.99 4.61 -5.19
CA GLY A 217 6.76 5.32 -5.53
C GLY A 217 6.14 6.11 -4.37
N ASN A 218 6.46 5.72 -3.11
CA ASN A 218 6.00 6.38 -1.90
C ASN A 218 7.08 7.24 -1.24
N VAL A 219 8.24 7.39 -1.89
CA VAL A 219 9.33 8.29 -1.48
C VAL A 219 9.32 9.52 -2.36
N LEU A 220 8.81 10.63 -1.85
CA LEU A 220 8.72 11.90 -2.56
C LEU A 220 10.01 12.71 -2.36
N ARG A 221 10.67 13.07 -3.46
CA ARG A 221 11.82 14.00 -3.49
C ARG A 221 11.29 15.41 -3.60
N ALA A 222 11.38 16.16 -2.53
CA ALA A 222 10.91 17.54 -2.44
C ALA A 222 12.09 18.50 -2.12
N PRO A 223 11.92 19.81 -2.32
CA PRO A 223 12.97 20.79 -1.99
C PRO A 223 13.44 20.75 -0.53
N GLY A 224 12.61 20.28 0.40
CA GLY A 224 12.91 20.09 1.83
C GLY A 224 13.58 18.77 2.19
N GLY A 225 13.84 17.89 1.22
CA GLY A 225 14.38 16.55 1.43
C GLY A 225 13.39 15.45 1.03
N LEU A 226 13.63 14.23 1.49
CA LEU A 226 12.72 13.12 1.23
C LEU A 226 11.52 13.13 2.20
N ALA A 227 10.35 12.77 1.69
CA ALA A 227 9.15 12.54 2.48
C ALA A 227 8.51 11.20 2.11
N LEU A 228 7.79 10.60 3.05
CA LEU A 228 6.96 9.43 2.81
C LEU A 228 5.51 9.88 2.61
N VAL A 229 4.90 9.38 1.53
CA VAL A 229 3.50 9.59 1.15
C VAL A 229 2.74 8.27 1.22
N ASP A 230 1.42 8.31 1.09
CA ASP A 230 0.54 7.13 1.07
C ASP A 230 0.55 6.32 2.37
N TRP A 231 -0.05 6.89 3.40
CA TRP A 231 -0.09 6.34 4.76
C TRP A 231 -1.32 5.45 5.06
N ASP A 232 -2.09 5.04 4.07
CA ASP A 232 -3.29 4.23 4.28
C ASP A 232 -3.00 2.81 4.79
N THR A 233 -1.77 2.33 4.53
CA THR A 233 -1.27 1.05 5.03
C THR A 233 -0.59 1.14 6.41
N VAL A 234 -0.43 2.33 7.00
CA VAL A 234 0.23 2.50 8.31
C VAL A 234 -0.36 1.58 9.38
N GLY A 235 0.48 1.08 10.27
CA GLY A 235 0.00 0.31 11.41
C GLY A 235 1.05 -0.48 12.17
N LEU A 236 0.59 -1.14 13.23
CA LEU A 236 1.44 -1.94 14.13
C LEU A 236 1.78 -3.29 13.50
N ALA A 237 3.05 -3.51 13.25
CA ALA A 237 3.60 -4.76 12.73
C ALA A 237 5.08 -4.90 13.12
N PRO A 238 5.71 -6.08 12.92
CA PRO A 238 7.15 -6.21 12.97
C PRO A 238 7.87 -5.26 12.00
N PRO A 239 9.04 -4.69 12.37
CA PRO A 239 9.77 -3.73 11.54
C PRO A 239 10.18 -4.28 10.15
N GLU A 240 10.28 -5.59 10.03
CA GLU A 240 10.58 -6.27 8.77
C GLU A 240 9.52 -6.03 7.70
N ARG A 241 8.30 -5.60 8.08
CA ARG A 241 7.24 -5.18 7.16
C ARG A 241 7.66 -4.04 6.24
N ASP A 242 8.51 -3.14 6.73
CA ASP A 242 9.05 -2.02 5.97
C ASP A 242 10.43 -2.35 5.41
N LEU A 243 11.26 -3.01 6.22
CA LEU A 243 12.67 -3.22 5.90
C LEU A 243 12.91 -4.13 4.71
N TRP A 244 12.04 -5.09 4.43
CA TRP A 244 12.22 -5.97 3.27
C TRP A 244 12.18 -5.21 1.93
N LEU A 245 11.49 -4.05 1.88
CA LEU A 245 11.44 -3.16 0.71
C LEU A 245 12.62 -2.18 0.68
N ALA A 246 12.95 -1.62 1.83
CA ALA A 246 13.90 -0.53 1.94
C ALA A 246 15.36 -1.00 2.12
N ALA A 247 15.59 -2.05 2.93
CA ALA A 247 16.92 -2.56 3.21
C ALA A 247 17.29 -3.66 2.20
N THR A 248 18.27 -3.38 1.35
CA THR A 248 18.69 -4.30 0.27
C THR A 248 20.08 -4.89 0.48
N THR A 249 20.82 -4.40 1.45
CA THR A 249 22.17 -4.86 1.79
C THR A 249 22.30 -5.14 3.29
N PRO A 250 23.29 -5.96 3.73
CA PRO A 250 23.57 -6.15 5.14
C PRO A 250 23.86 -4.84 5.87
N GLU A 251 24.55 -3.90 5.23
CA GLU A 251 24.92 -2.60 5.80
C GLU A 251 23.68 -1.73 6.09
N ASP A 252 22.60 -1.89 5.29
CA ASP A 252 21.31 -1.22 5.54
C ASP A 252 20.69 -1.74 6.85
N LEU A 253 20.74 -3.07 7.06
CA LEU A 253 20.23 -3.71 8.28
C LEU A 253 21.10 -3.40 9.51
N ASP A 254 22.42 -3.37 9.35
CA ASP A 254 23.34 -2.98 10.41
C ASP A 254 23.09 -1.51 10.84
N ARG A 255 22.91 -0.59 9.88
CA ARG A 255 22.55 0.79 10.16
C ARG A 255 21.24 0.91 10.95
N TYR A 256 20.23 0.17 10.54
CA TYR A 256 18.96 0.13 11.27
C TYR A 256 19.14 -0.42 12.70
N ALA A 257 19.91 -1.50 12.85
CA ALA A 257 20.18 -2.10 14.14
C ALA A 257 20.98 -1.15 15.08
N GLU A 258 21.97 -0.42 14.54
CA GLU A 258 22.70 0.60 15.28
C GLU A 258 21.80 1.75 15.76
N ALA A 259 20.87 2.20 14.91
CA ALA A 259 19.95 3.29 15.24
C ALA A 259 18.86 2.90 16.25
N THR A 260 18.40 1.65 16.24
CA THR A 260 17.23 1.22 17.02
C THR A 260 17.53 0.25 18.15
N GLY A 261 18.70 -0.41 18.15
CA GLY A 261 19.02 -1.54 18.99
C GLY A 261 18.26 -2.83 18.63
N ARG A 262 17.51 -2.85 17.52
CA ARG A 262 16.71 -4.00 17.05
C ARG A 262 17.45 -4.68 15.89
N HIS A 263 17.57 -6.01 15.97
CA HIS A 263 18.18 -6.81 14.90
C HIS A 263 17.08 -7.47 14.06
N PRO A 264 16.85 -7.03 12.82
CA PRO A 264 15.82 -7.62 11.96
C PRO A 264 16.09 -9.11 11.69
N ASP A 265 15.03 -9.92 11.73
CA ASP A 265 15.10 -11.34 11.43
C ASP A 265 15.09 -11.56 9.90
N PRO A 266 16.18 -12.10 9.30
CA PRO A 266 16.23 -12.38 7.86
C PRO A 266 15.09 -13.29 7.37
N SER A 267 14.65 -14.23 8.22
CA SER A 267 13.56 -15.14 7.87
C SER A 267 12.22 -14.40 7.80
N LEU A 268 12.03 -13.36 8.61
CA LEU A 268 10.82 -12.55 8.60
C LEU A 268 10.83 -11.55 7.43
N LEU A 269 11.98 -11.01 7.04
CA LEU A 269 12.12 -10.22 5.80
C LEU A 269 11.68 -11.03 4.57
N GLU A 270 12.14 -12.29 4.47
CA GLU A 270 11.72 -13.20 3.39
C GLU A 270 10.22 -13.53 3.45
N LEU A 271 9.64 -13.65 4.66
CA LEU A 271 8.23 -13.92 4.83
C LEU A 271 7.37 -12.73 4.39
N TYR A 272 7.78 -11.49 4.66
CA TYR A 272 7.09 -10.30 4.14
C TYR A 272 7.20 -10.17 2.63
N ARG A 273 8.35 -10.54 2.03
CA ARG A 273 8.50 -10.65 0.57
C ARG A 273 7.55 -11.69 -0.02
N LEU A 274 7.45 -12.86 0.63
CA LEU A 274 6.50 -13.91 0.21
C LEU A 274 5.05 -13.43 0.31
N ARG A 275 4.70 -12.76 1.41
CA ARG A 275 3.38 -12.15 1.59
C ARG A 275 3.04 -11.21 0.43
N TRP A 276 3.92 -10.25 0.16
CA TRP A 276 3.74 -9.28 -0.92
C TRP A 276 3.51 -9.96 -2.28
N SER A 277 4.37 -10.92 -2.62
CA SER A 277 4.24 -11.63 -3.89
C SER A 277 2.94 -12.44 -4.00
N LEU A 278 2.44 -13.01 -2.90
CA LEU A 278 1.15 -13.70 -2.89
C LEU A 278 -0.04 -12.74 -3.00
N GLU A 279 0.04 -11.54 -2.38
CA GLU A 279 -0.97 -10.48 -2.54
C GLU A 279 -1.01 -9.98 -3.98
N ASP A 280 0.14 -9.68 -4.60
CA ASP A 280 0.21 -9.25 -6.00
C ASP A 280 -0.42 -10.29 -6.93
N VAL A 281 -0.07 -11.58 -6.75
CA VAL A 281 -0.70 -12.65 -7.53
C VAL A 281 -2.21 -12.65 -7.36
N SER A 282 -2.70 -12.48 -6.13
CA SER A 282 -4.13 -12.47 -5.86
C SER A 282 -4.85 -11.31 -6.54
N LEU A 283 -4.32 -10.09 -6.42
CA LEU A 283 -4.87 -8.87 -7.04
C LEU A 283 -4.89 -8.96 -8.57
N PHE A 284 -3.79 -9.38 -9.18
CA PHE A 284 -3.75 -9.54 -10.64
C PHE A 284 -4.66 -10.68 -11.14
N LEU A 285 -4.81 -11.75 -10.37
CA LEU A 285 -5.74 -12.82 -10.72
C LEU A 285 -7.19 -12.35 -10.66
N ASP A 286 -7.56 -11.53 -9.68
CA ASP A 286 -8.91 -10.95 -9.60
C ASP A 286 -9.16 -10.03 -10.80
N TYR A 287 -8.20 -9.16 -11.14
CA TYR A 287 -8.27 -8.29 -12.30
C TYR A 287 -8.45 -9.08 -13.61
N PHE A 288 -7.60 -10.07 -13.90
CA PHE A 288 -7.65 -10.81 -15.17
C PHE A 288 -8.77 -11.85 -15.26
N ARG A 289 -9.37 -12.22 -14.15
CA ARG A 289 -10.57 -13.07 -14.11
C ARG A 289 -11.87 -12.27 -14.19
N SER A 290 -11.79 -10.95 -14.08
CA SER A 290 -12.87 -10.00 -14.32
C SER A 290 -12.84 -9.50 -15.78
N PRO A 291 -13.92 -8.88 -16.30
CA PRO A 291 -13.91 -8.27 -17.63
C PRO A 291 -12.82 -7.19 -17.71
N HIS A 292 -11.93 -7.30 -18.70
CA HIS A 292 -10.82 -6.38 -18.91
C HIS A 292 -10.50 -6.23 -20.41
N ASP A 293 -9.89 -5.10 -20.76
CA ASP A 293 -9.43 -4.78 -22.11
C ASP A 293 -7.91 -4.99 -22.23
N GLY A 294 -7.39 -5.06 -23.48
CA GLY A 294 -5.98 -5.19 -23.78
C GLY A 294 -5.26 -3.83 -23.81
N THR A 295 -5.27 -3.12 -22.67
CA THR A 295 -4.57 -1.83 -22.53
C THR A 295 -3.09 -2.04 -22.24
N ALA A 296 -2.28 -0.97 -22.36
CA ALA A 296 -0.86 -1.01 -21.97
C ALA A 296 -0.69 -1.37 -20.47
N ASP A 297 -1.59 -0.90 -19.60
CA ASP A 297 -1.59 -1.23 -18.18
C ASP A 297 -1.89 -2.73 -17.94
N ALA A 298 -2.82 -3.31 -18.73
CA ALA A 298 -3.09 -4.74 -18.68
C ALA A 298 -1.89 -5.57 -19.14
N GLU A 299 -1.15 -5.14 -20.17
CA GLU A 299 0.08 -5.80 -20.62
C GLU A 299 1.17 -5.75 -19.54
N GLN A 300 1.34 -4.60 -18.89
CA GLN A 300 2.29 -4.45 -17.78
C GLN A 300 1.90 -5.34 -16.59
N SER A 301 0.62 -5.35 -16.21
CA SER A 301 0.08 -6.21 -15.15
C SER A 301 0.23 -7.70 -15.45
N TRP A 302 0.05 -8.10 -16.73
CA TRP A 302 0.28 -9.47 -17.17
C TRP A 302 1.76 -9.88 -17.04
N THR A 303 2.67 -9.00 -17.42
CA THR A 303 4.12 -9.21 -17.29
C THR A 303 4.51 -9.37 -15.82
N ALA A 304 3.98 -8.51 -14.95
CA ALA A 304 4.20 -8.57 -13.51
C ALA A 304 3.67 -9.87 -12.90
N LEU A 305 2.42 -10.26 -13.22
CA LEU A 305 1.82 -11.50 -12.74
C LEU A 305 2.65 -12.72 -13.15
N THR A 306 3.02 -12.80 -14.43
CA THR A 306 3.78 -13.95 -14.96
C THR A 306 5.13 -14.06 -14.26
N GLY A 307 5.88 -12.97 -14.18
CA GLY A 307 7.18 -12.94 -13.50
C GLY A 307 7.10 -13.31 -12.02
N THR A 308 6.08 -12.81 -11.30
CA THR A 308 5.89 -13.13 -9.87
C THR A 308 5.51 -14.59 -9.66
N VAL A 309 4.63 -15.16 -10.48
CA VAL A 309 4.24 -16.58 -10.41
C VAL A 309 5.42 -17.50 -10.72
N GLU A 310 6.19 -17.19 -11.75
CA GLU A 310 7.40 -17.95 -12.09
C GLU A 310 8.43 -17.89 -10.96
N TRP A 311 8.71 -16.70 -10.43
CA TRP A 311 9.63 -16.54 -9.31
C TRP A 311 9.18 -17.35 -8.08
N LEU A 312 7.91 -17.26 -7.69
CA LEU A 312 7.35 -18.00 -6.56
C LEU A 312 7.47 -19.52 -6.72
N THR A 313 7.37 -20.03 -7.94
CA THR A 313 7.28 -21.47 -8.17
C THR A 313 8.60 -22.11 -8.59
N MET A 314 9.56 -21.31 -9.07
CA MET A 314 10.91 -21.79 -9.45
C MET A 314 11.90 -21.81 -8.28
N THR A 315 11.70 -20.97 -7.28
CA THR A 315 12.56 -20.91 -6.08
C THR A 315 12.20 -22.08 -5.16
N GLN A 316 13.02 -23.14 -5.18
CA GLN A 316 12.93 -24.32 -4.29
C GLN A 316 13.82 -24.14 -3.07
#